data_2dbbbb41dd617fd1e5027cac2d1ccec1
#
_entry.id   2dbbbb41dd617fd1e5027cac2d1ccec1
#
_cell.length_a   1.000
_cell.length_b   1.000
_cell.length_c   1.000
_cell.angle_alpha   90.00
_cell.angle_beta   90.00
_cell.angle_gamma   90.00
#
_symmetry.space_group_name_H-M   'P 1'
#
loop_
_entity.id
_entity.type
_entity.pdbx_description
1 polymer ?
#
loop_
_entity_poly.entity_id
_entity_poly.type
_entity_poly.pdbx_seq_one_letter_code
_entity_poly.pdbx_strand_id
1 'polypeptide(L)'
;MKELYLVLKTSPEAYRTLEEIRAAGFNATVLSAESLRRAVDYYPEEHHFFTLRHLEKAEEISETILCLFVLPDAKVEEVKETIRRYTNYFRDIKGFMYSRAIEDYEGSLKN
;
A
#
# COMPACT_ATOMS: atom_id res chain seq x y z
N MET A 1 -19.85 4.18 1.27
CA MET A 1 -18.39 4.33 1.29
C MET A 1 -17.72 3.09 1.86
N LYS A 2 -16.64 2.68 1.24
CA LYS A 2 -15.80 1.60 1.74
C LYS A 2 -14.34 2.00 1.75
N GLU A 3 -13.60 1.42 2.67
CA GLU A 3 -12.14 1.41 2.67
C GLU A 3 -11.67 0.18 1.92
N LEU A 4 -10.69 0.35 1.06
CA LEU A 4 -9.98 -0.76 0.46
C LEU A 4 -8.51 -0.61 0.80
N TYR A 5 -7.95 -1.61 1.47
CA TYR A 5 -6.54 -1.69 1.78
C TYR A 5 -5.87 -2.62 0.79
N LEU A 6 -4.79 -2.14 0.22
CA LEU A 6 -3.96 -2.94 -0.68
C LEU A 6 -2.55 -2.94 -0.13
N VAL A 7 -2.02 -4.13 0.09
CA VAL A 7 -0.64 -4.30 0.55
C VAL A 7 0.11 -5.07 -0.53
N LEU A 8 1.19 -4.50 -1.03
CA LEU A 8 2.02 -5.12 -2.06
C LEU A 8 3.47 -5.17 -1.60
N LYS A 9 4.12 -6.28 -1.87
CA LYS A 9 5.57 -6.33 -1.71
C LYS A 9 6.20 -5.40 -2.73
N THR A 10 7.14 -4.59 -2.29
CA THR A 10 7.78 -3.59 -3.15
C THR A 10 8.55 -4.26 -4.29
N SER A 11 8.28 -3.82 -5.50
CA SER A 11 8.93 -4.28 -6.71
C SER A 11 8.65 -3.29 -7.83
N PRO A 12 9.40 -3.31 -8.93
CA PRO A 12 9.06 -2.48 -10.09
C PRO A 12 7.65 -2.75 -10.61
N GLU A 13 7.23 -4.01 -10.59
CA GLU A 13 5.89 -4.42 -11.02
C GLU A 13 4.79 -3.86 -10.10
N ALA A 14 5.08 -3.78 -8.80
CA ALA A 14 4.14 -3.17 -7.84
C ALA A 14 3.92 -1.70 -8.16
N TYR A 15 4.99 -0.96 -8.43
CA TYR A 15 4.87 0.45 -8.80
C TYR A 15 4.16 0.63 -10.14
N ARG A 16 4.37 -0.27 -11.07
CA ARG A 16 3.64 -0.26 -12.34
C ARG A 16 2.14 -0.47 -12.11
N THR A 17 1.79 -1.38 -11.20
CA THR A 17 0.39 -1.58 -10.82
C THR A 17 -0.23 -0.31 -10.27
N LEU A 18 0.48 0.41 -9.40
CA LEU A 18 0.01 1.67 -8.85
C LEU A 18 -0.19 2.72 -9.96
N GLU A 19 0.73 2.76 -10.92
CA GLU A 19 0.63 3.67 -12.05
C GLU A 19 -0.62 3.38 -12.90
N GLU A 20 -0.93 2.11 -13.11
CA GLU A 20 -2.11 1.70 -13.85
C GLU A 20 -3.41 2.03 -13.10
N ILE A 21 -3.40 1.90 -11.79
CA ILE A 21 -4.53 2.30 -10.94
C ILE A 21 -4.76 3.81 -11.08
N ARG A 22 -3.68 4.59 -11.03
CA ARG A 22 -3.75 6.04 -11.21
C ARG A 22 -4.27 6.40 -12.59
N ALA A 23 -3.77 5.74 -13.61
CA ALA A 23 -4.19 5.98 -14.99
C ALA A 23 -5.67 5.66 -15.21
N ALA A 24 -6.21 4.73 -14.44
CA ALA A 24 -7.64 4.40 -14.47
C ALA A 24 -8.51 5.43 -13.74
N GLY A 25 -7.90 6.46 -13.15
CA GLY A 25 -8.63 7.55 -12.50
C GLY A 25 -8.84 7.40 -10.99
N PHE A 26 -8.19 6.41 -10.38
CA PHE A 26 -8.31 6.20 -8.93
C PHE A 26 -7.14 6.81 -8.19
N ASN A 27 -7.39 7.25 -6.98
CA ASN A 27 -6.37 7.81 -6.12
C ASN A 27 -6.39 7.12 -4.76
N ALA A 28 -5.24 7.11 -4.11
CA ALA A 28 -5.08 6.47 -2.81
C ALA A 28 -4.02 7.21 -2.01
N THR A 29 -4.05 7.00 -0.71
CA THR A 29 -2.94 7.38 0.15
C THR A 29 -1.97 6.22 0.20
N VAL A 30 -0.70 6.49 -0.07
CA VAL A 30 0.32 5.45 -0.16
C VAL A 30 1.35 5.65 0.95
N LEU A 31 1.66 4.56 1.64
CA LEU A 31 2.64 4.54 2.71
C LEU A 31 3.67 3.45 2.45
N SER A 32 4.91 3.75 2.78
CA SER A 32 5.95 2.74 2.86
C SER A 32 5.84 2.03 4.20
N ALA A 33 5.93 0.72 4.20
CA ALA A 33 5.74 -0.08 5.39
C ALA A 33 6.80 -1.17 5.52
N GLU A 34 6.94 -1.70 6.73
CA GLU A 34 7.86 -2.79 7.03
C GLU A 34 7.10 -4.00 7.54
N SER A 35 7.67 -5.19 7.33
CA SER A 35 7.17 -6.38 7.98
C SER A 35 7.53 -6.37 9.47
N LEU A 36 6.81 -7.14 10.26
CA LEU A 36 7.12 -7.31 11.68
C LEU A 36 8.54 -7.87 11.86
N ARG A 37 8.92 -8.82 11.04
CA ARG A 37 10.26 -9.41 11.07
C ARG A 37 11.34 -8.34 10.91
N ARG A 38 11.19 -7.49 9.91
CA ARG A 38 12.17 -6.44 9.65
C ARG A 38 12.22 -5.42 10.77
N ALA A 39 11.08 -5.00 11.29
CA ALA A 39 11.01 -4.07 12.39
C ALA A 39 11.70 -4.62 13.63
N VAL A 40 11.48 -5.90 13.93
CA VAL A 40 12.13 -6.56 15.07
C VAL A 40 13.62 -6.72 14.86
N ASP A 41 14.04 -7.12 13.67
CA ASP A 41 15.45 -7.35 13.37
C ASP A 41 16.30 -6.08 13.46
N TYR A 42 15.73 -4.93 13.11
CA TYR A 42 16.49 -3.69 13.09
C TYR A 42 16.37 -2.84 14.35
N TYR A 43 15.30 -2.97 15.10
CA TYR A 43 15.03 -2.11 16.25
C TYR A 43 15.74 -2.46 17.54
N PRO A 44 15.84 -3.71 17.96
CA PRO A 44 16.30 -4.03 19.30
C PRO A 44 17.76 -3.66 19.60
N GLU A 45 18.61 -3.63 18.59
CA GLU A 45 20.03 -3.40 18.77
C GLU A 45 20.41 -1.93 18.79
N GLU A 46 19.60 -1.11 18.17
CA GLU A 46 19.93 0.29 17.89
C GLU A 46 18.85 1.27 18.36
N HIS A 47 17.99 0.84 19.29
CA HIS A 47 16.84 1.63 19.67
C HIS A 47 17.17 2.97 20.35
N HIS A 48 18.36 3.13 20.87
CA HIS A 48 18.76 4.34 21.56
C HIS A 48 19.36 5.40 20.63
N PHE A 49 19.57 5.09 19.39
CA PHE A 49 19.93 6.09 18.38
C PHE A 49 19.58 5.59 17.00
N PHE A 50 19.13 6.52 16.18
CA PHE A 50 18.97 6.26 14.77
C PHE A 50 20.32 6.47 14.11
N THR A 51 20.97 5.40 13.75
CA THR A 51 22.19 5.50 12.99
C THR A 51 21.83 5.90 11.57
N LEU A 52 22.72 6.61 10.91
CA LEU A 52 22.58 6.92 9.50
C LEU A 52 22.35 5.66 8.67
N ARG A 53 23.03 4.60 9.08
CA ARG A 53 22.88 3.30 8.42
C ARG A 53 21.46 2.75 8.49
N HIS A 54 20.81 2.92 9.63
CA HIS A 54 19.42 2.48 9.79
C HIS A 54 18.49 3.31 8.92
N LEU A 55 18.70 4.62 8.89
CA LEU A 55 17.91 5.52 8.05
C LEU A 55 18.11 5.23 6.57
N GLU A 56 19.34 5.00 6.16
CA GLU A 56 19.67 4.66 4.77
C GLU A 56 18.97 3.39 4.33
N LYS A 57 18.96 2.36 5.17
CA LYS A 57 18.27 1.13 4.86
C LYS A 57 16.76 1.29 4.81
N ALA A 58 16.20 2.12 5.68
CA ALA A 58 14.78 2.41 5.68
C ALA A 58 14.36 3.15 4.42
N GLU A 59 15.21 4.05 3.92
CA GLU A 59 14.96 4.79 2.69
C GLU A 59 15.15 3.93 1.44
N GLU A 60 16.20 3.11 1.43
CA GLU A 60 16.53 2.29 0.27
C GLU A 60 15.59 1.13 0.06
N ILE A 61 15.08 0.55 1.15
CA ILE A 61 14.30 -0.68 1.06
C ILE A 61 13.00 -0.57 1.84
N SER A 62 12.04 0.12 1.23
CA SER A 62 10.67 -0.08 1.65
C SER A 62 10.29 -1.50 1.26
N GLU A 63 10.04 -2.35 2.22
CA GLU A 63 9.69 -3.75 1.98
C GLU A 63 8.30 -3.90 1.39
N THR A 64 7.40 -3.03 1.82
CA THR A 64 5.99 -3.14 1.50
C THR A 64 5.39 -1.78 1.19
N ILE A 65 4.42 -1.77 0.29
CA ILE A 65 3.64 -0.59 -0.04
C ILE A 65 2.23 -0.82 0.50
N LEU A 66 1.73 0.10 1.29
CA LEU A 66 0.35 0.08 1.78
C LEU A 66 -0.43 1.19 1.08
N CYS A 67 -1.51 0.82 0.40
CA CYS A 67 -2.40 1.78 -0.26
C CYS A 67 -3.75 1.78 0.42
N LEU A 68 -4.22 2.96 0.77
CA LEU A 68 -5.54 3.14 1.36
C LEU A 68 -6.42 3.87 0.36
N PHE A 69 -7.47 3.20 -0.07
CA PHE A 69 -8.51 3.80 -0.90
C PHE A 69 -9.75 4.05 -0.07
N VAL A 70 -10.38 5.19 -0.27
CA VAL A 70 -11.72 5.45 0.28
C VAL A 70 -12.62 5.72 -0.91
N LEU A 71 -13.58 4.85 -1.13
CA LEU A 71 -14.33 4.79 -2.38
C LEU A 71 -15.84 4.65 -2.15
N PRO A 72 -16.66 5.23 -3.04
CA PRO A 72 -18.07 4.84 -3.09
C PRO A 72 -18.20 3.35 -3.33
N ASP A 73 -19.23 2.74 -2.78
CA ASP A 73 -19.46 1.29 -2.91
C ASP A 73 -19.41 0.81 -4.38
N ALA A 74 -19.98 1.60 -5.27
CA ALA A 74 -20.04 1.26 -6.69
C ALA A 74 -18.67 1.20 -7.37
N LYS A 75 -17.65 1.84 -6.79
CA LYS A 75 -16.31 1.90 -7.38
C LYS A 75 -15.36 0.83 -6.85
N VAL A 76 -15.72 0.17 -5.76
CA VAL A 76 -14.83 -0.80 -5.10
C VAL A 76 -14.49 -1.97 -6.02
N GLU A 77 -15.48 -2.56 -6.67
CA GLU A 77 -15.23 -3.68 -7.58
C GLU A 77 -14.38 -3.29 -8.77
N GLU A 78 -14.55 -2.08 -9.26
CA GLU A 78 -13.77 -1.56 -10.39
C GLU A 78 -12.28 -1.47 -10.04
N VAL A 79 -11.97 -0.96 -8.85
CA VAL A 79 -10.58 -0.90 -8.37
C VAL A 79 -10.05 -2.30 -8.13
N LYS A 80 -10.82 -3.18 -7.51
CA LYS A 80 -10.41 -4.58 -7.26
C LYS A 80 -10.10 -5.29 -8.58
N GLU A 81 -10.91 -5.09 -9.60
CA GLU A 81 -10.66 -5.70 -10.91
C GLU A 81 -9.35 -5.20 -11.52
N THR A 82 -9.07 -3.91 -11.40
CA THR A 82 -7.81 -3.35 -11.87
C THR A 82 -6.63 -3.99 -11.14
N ILE A 83 -6.74 -4.10 -9.82
CA ILE A 83 -5.69 -4.73 -9.00
C ILE A 83 -5.50 -6.20 -9.40
N ARG A 84 -6.57 -6.96 -9.53
CA ARG A 84 -6.50 -8.37 -9.93
C ARG A 84 -5.80 -8.53 -11.27
N ARG A 85 -6.14 -7.67 -12.21
CA ARG A 85 -5.57 -7.72 -13.57
C ARG A 85 -4.07 -7.51 -13.55
N TYR A 86 -3.60 -6.49 -12.88
CA TYR A 86 -2.19 -6.11 -12.92
C TYR A 86 -1.32 -6.92 -11.95
N THR A 87 -1.89 -7.54 -10.95
CA THR A 87 -1.16 -8.43 -10.04
C THR A 87 -1.32 -9.90 -10.45
N ASN A 88 -2.13 -10.19 -11.44
CA ASN A 88 -2.51 -11.53 -11.85
C ASN A 88 -3.03 -12.31 -10.64
N TYR A 89 -4.00 -11.72 -9.93
CA TYR A 89 -4.60 -12.31 -8.73
C TYR A 89 -3.55 -12.59 -7.65
N PHE A 90 -2.60 -11.65 -7.49
CA PHE A 90 -1.49 -11.74 -6.53
C PHE A 90 -0.54 -12.92 -6.78
N ARG A 91 -0.52 -13.44 -8.00
CA ARG A 91 0.43 -14.48 -8.39
C ARG A 91 1.78 -13.90 -8.80
N ASP A 92 1.75 -12.78 -9.50
CA ASP A 92 2.97 -12.13 -10.01
C ASP A 92 3.54 -11.12 -9.02
N ILE A 93 2.70 -10.56 -8.17
CA ILE A 93 3.09 -9.60 -7.14
C ILE A 93 2.51 -10.06 -5.82
N LYS A 94 3.37 -10.34 -4.86
CA LYS A 94 2.93 -10.77 -3.54
C LYS A 94 2.23 -9.64 -2.79
N GLY A 95 1.11 -9.97 -2.19
CA GLY A 95 0.35 -9.00 -1.44
C GLY A 95 -1.06 -9.51 -1.19
N PHE A 96 -1.88 -8.61 -0.68
CA PHE A 96 -3.29 -8.91 -0.42
C PHE A 96 -4.09 -7.62 -0.41
N MET A 97 -5.39 -7.76 -0.47
CA MET A 97 -6.30 -6.63 -0.28
C MET A 97 -7.52 -7.07 0.50
N TYR A 98 -8.12 -6.13 1.19
CA TYR A 98 -9.41 -6.33 1.84
C TYR A 98 -10.16 -5.03 1.89
N SER A 99 -11.47 -5.11 2.04
CA SER A 99 -12.33 -3.93 2.13
C SER A 99 -13.27 -4.05 3.31
N ARG A 100 -13.72 -2.90 3.79
CA ARG A 100 -14.73 -2.82 4.84
C ARG A 100 -15.59 -1.58 4.67
N ALA A 101 -16.80 -1.63 5.22
CA ALA A 101 -17.69 -0.49 5.20
C ALA A 101 -17.16 0.62 6.12
N ILE A 102 -17.38 1.86 5.69
CA ILE A 102 -17.12 3.05 6.51
C ILE A 102 -18.48 3.54 7.02
N GLU A 103 -18.58 3.67 8.34
CA GLU A 103 -19.82 4.14 8.95
C GLU A 103 -20.04 5.63 8.76
N ASP A 104 -19.03 6.42 9.05
CA ASP A 104 -19.08 7.88 8.91
C ASP A 104 -17.89 8.37 8.08
N TYR A 105 -18.14 9.37 7.25
CA TYR A 105 -17.10 9.93 6.40
C TYR A 105 -17.28 11.44 6.27
N GLU A 106 -16.22 12.19 6.57
CA GLU A 106 -16.17 13.63 6.39
C GLU A 106 -14.86 14.05 5.73
N GLY A 107 -14.93 15.06 4.89
CA GLY A 107 -13.77 15.63 4.25
C GLY A 107 -13.49 15.11 2.87
N SER A 108 -12.45 15.66 2.25
CA SER A 108 -12.02 15.28 0.91
C SER A 108 -10.62 15.78 0.67
N LEU A 109 -9.83 15.00 -0.09
CA LEU A 109 -8.53 15.43 -0.59
C LEU A 109 -8.63 15.97 -2.02
N LYS A 110 -9.82 16.07 -2.57
CA LYS A 110 -10.00 16.67 -3.90
C LYS A 110 -9.80 18.17 -3.83
N ASN A 111 -9.04 18.66 -4.76
CA ASN A 111 -8.83 20.10 -4.95
C ASN A 111 -9.88 20.67 -5.87
#